data_4af4aa903e86115eb86e3b7630e456e1
#
_entry.id   4af4aa903e86115eb86e3b7630e456e1
#
_cell.length_a   1.000
_cell.length_b   1.000
_cell.length_c   1.000
_cell.angle_alpha   90.00
_cell.angle_beta   90.00
_cell.angle_gamma   90.00
#
_symmetry.space_group_name_H-M   'P 1'
#
loop_
_entity.id
_entity.type
_entity.pdbx_description
1 polymer ?
#
loop_
_entity_poly.entity_id
_entity_poly.type
_entity_poly.pdbx_seq_one_letter_code
_entity_poly.pdbx_strand_id
1 'polypeptide(L)'
;MLQHRPLVFALAVALAVGVASPQSIAAKKHASSKSKTPAASLACTDFYAEANRSWLGANPIPKSGAVSALGQLTARAQQQQRDLLDAAMRAPQGKVQQLLGDFWASGLDEAAVEKDGAAPVAPLLQRIDAIRKTGDIAPALAALHQVGIPVAFGFNADIDLRDLDRHLGYFSQGGLGLPDPAYYTRSDADTKALVSRYADYMRKILALTGVAKKDIETQTALALDLETRIARATRPLVELRDPRNNFAPVATAGLGKQYKNLQLDAFLKAQGVSDDSVSLANPALFEQLDSLVGKLKPAQWQAYLRWRAGDAMAPYLSRPWRDAAFDFRGKVLLGQTEPAPRWQQVLDAINLAAGPMLGKEYAATYLPDASRKRAELIADQVRDALLKAIEDGPELDAAGKAEARKKLEHLRIEIGTPHRDLDFTVQPMGRG
;
A
#
# COMPACT_ATOMS: atom_id res chain seq x y z
N MET A 1 0.60 35.68 -10.33
CA MET A 1 -0.54 35.00 -9.67
C MET A 1 -0.46 33.53 -10.06
N LEU A 2 0.28 32.74 -9.30
CA LEU A 2 0.39 31.29 -9.50
C LEU A 2 -0.63 30.64 -8.55
N GLN A 3 -1.63 30.00 -9.17
CA GLN A 3 -2.63 29.21 -8.44
C GLN A 3 -1.97 27.95 -7.89
N HIS A 4 -1.95 27.84 -6.57
CA HIS A 4 -1.56 26.63 -5.85
C HIS A 4 -2.53 25.48 -6.20
N ARG A 5 -2.04 24.45 -6.85
CA ARG A 5 -2.74 23.16 -7.03
C ARG A 5 -2.41 22.28 -5.82
N PRO A 6 -3.36 21.89 -5.00
CA PRO A 6 -3.10 20.86 -4.01
C PRO A 6 -2.99 19.51 -4.70
N LEU A 7 -1.83 18.88 -4.64
CA LEU A 7 -1.67 17.46 -4.91
C LEU A 7 -2.32 16.68 -3.76
N VAL A 8 -3.45 16.07 -4.02
CA VAL A 8 -4.05 15.10 -3.11
C VAL A 8 -3.37 13.76 -3.35
N PHE A 9 -2.34 13.44 -2.57
CA PHE A 9 -1.83 12.08 -2.48
C PHE A 9 -2.71 11.30 -1.51
N ALA A 10 -3.37 10.28 -2.02
CA ALA A 10 -4.08 9.31 -1.20
C ALA A 10 -3.04 8.50 -0.41
N LEU A 11 -3.03 8.66 0.90
CA LEU A 11 -2.23 7.88 1.83
C LEU A 11 -2.78 6.45 1.84
N ALA A 12 -2.13 5.53 1.13
CA ALA A 12 -2.35 4.11 1.31
C ALA A 12 -1.69 3.70 2.64
N VAL A 13 -2.41 3.84 3.75
CA VAL A 13 -2.05 3.18 4.99
C VAL A 13 -2.26 1.69 4.75
N ALA A 14 -1.20 0.99 4.37
CA ALA A 14 -1.15 -0.45 4.48
C ALA A 14 -1.17 -0.78 5.98
N LEU A 15 -2.37 -1.03 6.53
CA LEU A 15 -2.52 -1.72 7.78
C LEU A 15 -1.85 -3.08 7.61
N ALA A 16 -0.59 -3.17 8.05
CA ALA A 16 0.06 -4.45 8.27
C ALA A 16 -0.69 -5.14 9.42
N VAL A 17 -1.74 -5.86 9.08
CA VAL A 17 -2.31 -6.86 9.96
C VAL A 17 -1.20 -7.85 10.20
N GLY A 18 -0.66 -7.85 11.42
CA GLY A 18 0.32 -8.83 11.86
C GLY A 18 -0.26 -10.22 11.71
N VAL A 19 0.13 -10.91 10.65
CA VAL A 19 -0.14 -12.32 10.49
C VAL A 19 0.79 -13.04 11.48
N ALA A 20 0.25 -13.41 12.62
CA ALA A 20 0.88 -14.41 13.47
C ALA A 20 1.08 -15.67 12.64
N SER A 21 2.31 -16.12 12.52
CA SER A 21 2.67 -17.37 11.85
C SER A 21 1.83 -18.52 12.43
N PRO A 22 1.10 -19.30 11.64
CA PRO A 22 0.49 -20.51 12.13
C PRO A 22 1.60 -21.53 12.40
N GLN A 23 1.84 -21.82 13.68
CA GLN A 23 2.54 -23.04 14.04
C GLN A 23 1.71 -24.22 13.52
N SER A 24 2.34 -25.05 12.70
CA SER A 24 1.75 -26.26 12.14
C SER A 24 1.39 -27.24 13.25
N ILE A 25 0.14 -27.24 13.67
CA ILE A 25 -0.42 -28.32 14.46
C ILE A 25 -0.89 -29.39 13.50
N ALA A 26 -0.14 -30.49 13.44
CA ALA A 26 -0.49 -31.68 12.69
C ALA A 26 -1.88 -32.19 13.15
N ALA A 27 -2.88 -32.08 12.30
CA ALA A 27 -4.21 -32.59 12.55
C ALA A 27 -4.19 -34.13 12.50
N LYS A 28 -4.28 -34.78 13.65
CA LYS A 28 -4.62 -36.21 13.74
C LYS A 28 -6.05 -36.39 13.24
N LYS A 29 -6.22 -37.20 12.18
CA LYS A 29 -7.54 -37.66 11.73
C LYS A 29 -8.23 -38.44 12.84
N HIS A 30 -9.25 -37.88 13.47
CA HIS A 30 -10.18 -38.62 14.29
C HIS A 30 -11.37 -39.10 13.44
N ALA A 31 -11.56 -40.40 13.39
CA ALA A 31 -12.71 -41.02 12.79
C ALA A 31 -13.97 -40.66 13.57
N SER A 32 -15.00 -40.18 12.89
CA SER A 32 -16.28 -39.80 13.49
C SER A 32 -17.09 -41.05 13.86
N SER A 33 -17.27 -41.28 15.14
CA SER A 33 -18.33 -42.16 15.64
C SER A 33 -19.58 -41.32 15.90
N LYS A 34 -20.71 -41.69 15.27
CA LYS A 34 -22.00 -41.05 15.49
C LYS A 34 -22.55 -41.47 16.87
N SER A 35 -22.33 -40.67 17.90
CA SER A 35 -23.04 -40.77 19.18
C SER A 35 -24.02 -39.59 19.27
N LYS A 36 -25.34 -39.93 19.35
CA LYS A 36 -26.41 -38.96 19.67
C LYS A 36 -26.49 -38.81 21.19
N THR A 37 -25.54 -38.14 21.80
CA THR A 37 -25.66 -37.62 23.15
C THR A 37 -26.02 -36.12 23.05
N PRO A 38 -26.94 -35.59 23.88
CA PRO A 38 -27.17 -34.14 23.91
C PRO A 38 -25.84 -33.48 24.19
N ALA A 39 -25.41 -32.60 23.30
CA ALA A 39 -24.14 -31.90 23.43
C ALA A 39 -24.17 -31.15 24.78
N ALA A 40 -23.33 -31.56 25.71
CA ALA A 40 -23.10 -30.80 26.94
C ALA A 40 -22.78 -29.36 26.57
N SER A 41 -23.34 -28.41 27.33
CA SER A 41 -23.05 -26.99 27.10
C SER A 41 -21.54 -26.75 27.12
N LEU A 42 -20.96 -26.22 26.06
CA LEU A 42 -19.55 -25.85 25.98
C LEU A 42 -19.23 -24.59 26.79
N ALA A 43 -20.23 -23.95 27.43
CA ALA A 43 -20.09 -22.67 28.12
C ALA A 43 -18.97 -22.63 29.17
N CYS A 44 -18.66 -23.76 29.82
CA CYS A 44 -17.60 -23.85 30.81
C CYS A 44 -16.26 -24.35 30.26
N THR A 45 -16.24 -24.92 29.06
CA THR A 45 -15.03 -25.52 28.47
C THR A 45 -14.55 -24.78 27.23
N ASP A 46 -15.48 -24.21 26.44
CA ASP A 46 -15.22 -23.40 25.27
C ASP A 46 -16.35 -22.36 25.10
N PHE A 47 -16.28 -21.30 25.88
CA PHE A 47 -17.28 -20.23 25.87
C PHE A 47 -17.37 -19.56 24.51
N TYR A 48 -16.24 -19.42 23.77
CA TYR A 48 -16.23 -18.82 22.45
C TYR A 48 -17.07 -19.65 21.46
N ALA A 49 -16.86 -20.96 21.42
CA ALA A 49 -17.61 -21.83 20.53
C ALA A 49 -19.10 -21.87 20.91
N GLU A 50 -19.44 -21.82 22.21
CA GLU A 50 -20.83 -21.77 22.67
C GLU A 50 -21.51 -20.44 22.26
N ALA A 51 -20.89 -19.32 22.58
CA ALA A 51 -21.43 -17.98 22.30
C ALA A 51 -21.59 -17.71 20.79
N ASN A 52 -20.71 -18.27 19.97
CA ASN A 52 -20.72 -18.07 18.52
C ASN A 52 -21.27 -19.26 17.73
N ARG A 53 -21.86 -20.28 18.39
CA ARG A 53 -22.30 -21.53 17.77
C ARG A 53 -23.17 -21.34 16.54
N SER A 54 -24.20 -20.49 16.63
CA SER A 54 -25.12 -20.24 15.52
C SER A 54 -24.42 -19.55 14.35
N TRP A 55 -23.55 -18.57 14.63
CA TRP A 55 -22.81 -17.87 13.60
C TRP A 55 -21.80 -18.79 12.92
N LEU A 56 -21.01 -19.56 13.66
CA LEU A 56 -20.04 -20.51 13.13
C LEU A 56 -20.74 -21.61 12.29
N GLY A 57 -21.91 -22.09 12.73
CA GLY A 57 -22.69 -23.04 11.95
C GLY A 57 -23.25 -22.48 10.64
N ALA A 58 -23.64 -21.21 10.64
CA ALA A 58 -24.14 -20.53 9.44
C ALA A 58 -23.03 -20.07 8.48
N ASN A 59 -21.79 -19.99 8.94
CA ASN A 59 -20.65 -19.45 8.19
C ASN A 59 -19.47 -20.45 8.17
N PRO A 60 -19.57 -21.54 7.41
CA PRO A 60 -18.47 -22.49 7.26
C PRO A 60 -17.26 -21.82 6.63
N ILE A 61 -16.07 -22.25 7.02
CA ILE A 61 -14.81 -21.71 6.48
C ILE A 61 -14.78 -21.98 4.96
N PRO A 62 -14.70 -20.93 4.13
CA PRO A 62 -14.65 -21.07 2.68
C PRO A 62 -13.30 -21.65 2.22
N LYS A 63 -13.20 -22.03 0.94
CA LYS A 63 -11.92 -22.50 0.36
C LYS A 63 -10.81 -21.48 0.43
N SER A 64 -11.12 -20.20 0.57
CA SER A 64 -10.14 -19.13 0.83
C SER A 64 -9.45 -19.20 2.21
N GLY A 65 -9.92 -20.08 3.09
CA GLY A 65 -9.24 -20.41 4.35
C GLY A 65 -9.67 -19.58 5.56
N ALA A 66 -10.47 -18.53 5.42
CA ALA A 66 -10.91 -17.70 6.53
C ALA A 66 -12.32 -17.12 6.32
N VAL A 67 -13.06 -16.96 7.43
CA VAL A 67 -14.33 -16.23 7.46
C VAL A 67 -14.38 -15.39 8.75
N SER A 68 -14.87 -14.17 8.64
CA SER A 68 -15.08 -13.29 9.78
C SER A 68 -16.27 -12.35 9.51
N ALA A 69 -16.89 -11.85 10.58
CA ALA A 69 -17.97 -10.86 10.45
C ALA A 69 -17.49 -9.59 9.72
N LEU A 70 -16.28 -9.12 10.02
CA LEU A 70 -15.67 -7.98 9.32
C LEU A 70 -15.43 -8.29 7.83
N GLY A 71 -14.95 -9.50 7.50
CA GLY A 71 -14.78 -9.93 6.11
C GLY A 71 -16.09 -9.95 5.34
N GLN A 72 -17.20 -10.34 5.97
CA GLN A 72 -18.53 -10.29 5.35
C GLN A 72 -19.00 -8.85 5.11
N LEU A 73 -18.74 -7.92 6.05
CA LEU A 73 -19.02 -6.49 5.85
C LEU A 73 -18.19 -5.91 4.72
N THR A 74 -16.91 -6.26 4.64
CA THR A 74 -16.03 -5.87 3.53
C THR A 74 -16.56 -6.37 2.20
N ALA A 75 -16.92 -7.64 2.10
CA ALA A 75 -17.49 -8.20 0.88
C ALA A 75 -18.80 -7.51 0.46
N ARG A 76 -19.66 -7.18 1.42
CA ARG A 76 -20.88 -6.39 1.17
C ARG A 76 -20.55 -4.99 0.65
N ALA A 77 -19.60 -4.30 1.28
CA ALA A 77 -19.17 -2.97 0.84
C ALA A 77 -18.58 -3.00 -0.57
N GLN A 78 -17.77 -4.02 -0.89
CA GLN A 78 -17.25 -4.20 -2.25
C GLN A 78 -18.36 -4.43 -3.28
N GLN A 79 -19.37 -5.24 -2.94
CA GLN A 79 -20.52 -5.43 -3.83
C GLN A 79 -21.31 -4.14 -4.04
N GLN A 80 -21.52 -3.36 -2.99
CA GLN A 80 -22.19 -2.05 -3.07
C GLN A 80 -21.40 -1.04 -3.92
N GLN A 81 -20.06 -1.01 -3.78
CA GLN A 81 -19.20 -0.20 -4.64
C GLN A 81 -19.27 -0.63 -6.10
N ARG A 82 -19.29 -1.95 -6.35
CA ARG A 82 -19.49 -2.49 -7.69
C ARG A 82 -20.82 -2.03 -8.29
N ASP A 83 -21.92 -2.11 -7.54
CA ASP A 83 -23.24 -1.69 -8.00
C ASP A 83 -23.28 -0.19 -8.36
N LEU A 84 -22.58 0.67 -7.59
CA LEU A 84 -22.39 2.09 -7.89
C LEU A 84 -21.60 2.30 -9.19
N LEU A 85 -20.51 1.56 -9.37
CA LEU A 85 -19.66 1.66 -10.56
C LEU A 85 -20.38 1.13 -11.81
N ASP A 86 -21.14 0.07 -11.69
CA ASP A 86 -22.01 -0.45 -12.76
C ASP A 86 -23.10 0.57 -13.13
N ALA A 87 -23.68 1.29 -12.17
CA ALA A 87 -24.62 2.37 -12.43
C ALA A 87 -23.95 3.59 -13.11
N ALA A 88 -22.80 4.00 -12.61
CA ALA A 88 -22.01 5.09 -13.16
C ALA A 88 -21.54 4.81 -14.60
N MET A 89 -21.18 3.58 -14.91
CA MET A 89 -20.80 3.15 -16.25
C MET A 89 -21.98 3.25 -17.25
N ARG A 90 -23.21 2.94 -16.79
CA ARG A 90 -24.40 2.95 -17.66
C ARG A 90 -25.01 4.33 -17.84
N ALA A 91 -25.10 5.12 -16.76
CA ALA A 91 -25.80 6.40 -16.75
C ALA A 91 -25.21 7.36 -15.70
N PRO A 92 -24.02 7.92 -15.97
CA PRO A 92 -23.34 8.77 -15.00
C PRO A 92 -24.09 10.06 -14.74
N GLN A 93 -24.14 10.47 -13.47
CA GLN A 93 -24.72 11.72 -13.01
C GLN A 93 -23.59 12.71 -12.67
N GLY A 94 -23.00 13.34 -13.68
CA GLY A 94 -21.94 14.32 -13.53
C GLY A 94 -20.52 13.75 -13.72
N LYS A 95 -19.52 14.65 -13.63
CA LYS A 95 -18.13 14.38 -14.04
C LYS A 95 -17.44 13.30 -13.21
N VAL A 96 -17.71 13.23 -11.90
CA VAL A 96 -17.10 12.24 -11.01
C VAL A 96 -17.59 10.84 -11.37
N GLN A 97 -18.91 10.65 -11.50
CA GLN A 97 -19.45 9.37 -11.90
C GLN A 97 -19.05 8.99 -13.33
N GLN A 98 -18.93 9.97 -14.25
CA GLN A 98 -18.38 9.70 -15.58
C GLN A 98 -16.96 9.14 -15.51
N LEU A 99 -16.06 9.78 -14.75
CA LEU A 99 -14.69 9.28 -14.56
C LEU A 99 -14.68 7.87 -13.96
N LEU A 100 -15.42 7.67 -12.87
CA LEU A 100 -15.49 6.36 -12.19
C LEU A 100 -16.06 5.27 -13.11
N GLY A 101 -17.10 5.59 -13.87
CA GLY A 101 -17.71 4.68 -14.84
C GLY A 101 -16.80 4.35 -16.02
N ASP A 102 -16.06 5.33 -16.53
CA ASP A 102 -15.09 5.11 -17.60
C ASP A 102 -13.87 4.30 -17.12
N PHE A 103 -13.38 4.55 -15.91
CA PHE A 103 -12.33 3.74 -15.29
C PHE A 103 -12.81 2.28 -15.11
N TRP A 104 -14.04 2.11 -14.62
CA TRP A 104 -14.63 0.80 -14.43
C TRP A 104 -14.78 0.04 -15.75
N ALA A 105 -15.34 0.67 -16.78
CA ALA A 105 -15.50 0.11 -18.11
C ALA A 105 -14.16 -0.30 -18.74
N SER A 106 -13.19 0.62 -18.73
CA SER A 106 -11.84 0.40 -19.26
C SER A 106 -11.14 -0.76 -18.54
N GLY A 107 -11.23 -0.80 -17.21
CA GLY A 107 -10.63 -1.86 -16.42
C GLY A 107 -11.27 -3.24 -16.65
N LEU A 108 -12.56 -3.32 -16.94
CA LEU A 108 -13.28 -4.56 -17.22
C LEU A 108 -13.12 -5.07 -18.66
N ASP A 109 -12.68 -4.22 -19.59
CA ASP A 109 -12.41 -4.62 -20.98
C ASP A 109 -11.09 -5.40 -21.07
N GLU A 110 -11.16 -6.68 -20.69
CA GLU A 110 -9.97 -7.55 -20.76
C GLU A 110 -9.43 -7.69 -22.18
N ALA A 111 -10.27 -7.59 -23.21
CA ALA A 111 -9.82 -7.70 -24.59
C ALA A 111 -8.95 -6.52 -25.00
N ALA A 112 -9.32 -5.29 -24.62
CA ALA A 112 -8.50 -4.12 -24.81
C ALA A 112 -7.20 -4.21 -24.04
N VAL A 113 -7.23 -4.61 -22.75
CA VAL A 113 -6.02 -4.78 -21.91
C VAL A 113 -5.06 -5.83 -22.51
N GLU A 114 -5.58 -6.95 -23.02
CA GLU A 114 -4.73 -7.96 -23.68
C GLU A 114 -4.12 -7.43 -24.98
N LYS A 115 -4.87 -6.65 -25.76
CA LYS A 115 -4.38 -6.02 -27.01
C LYS A 115 -3.28 -5.00 -26.74
N ASP A 116 -3.43 -4.20 -25.69
CA ASP A 116 -2.44 -3.18 -25.31
C ASP A 116 -1.14 -3.81 -24.79
N GLY A 117 -1.22 -4.97 -24.16
CA GLY A 117 -0.06 -5.74 -23.72
C GLY A 117 0.87 -4.94 -22.79
N ALA A 118 2.07 -4.61 -23.29
CA ALA A 118 3.08 -3.81 -22.59
C ALA A 118 3.05 -2.30 -22.95
N ALA A 119 2.16 -1.85 -23.84
CA ALA A 119 2.13 -0.47 -24.29
C ALA A 119 2.01 0.55 -23.15
N PRO A 120 1.19 0.32 -22.09
CA PRO A 120 1.06 1.30 -21.00
C PRO A 120 2.35 1.52 -20.20
N VAL A 121 3.24 0.53 -20.12
CA VAL A 121 4.52 0.65 -19.40
C VAL A 121 5.65 1.16 -20.31
N ALA A 122 5.47 1.14 -21.62
CA ALA A 122 6.51 1.49 -22.59
C ALA A 122 7.12 2.89 -22.38
N PRO A 123 6.36 3.97 -22.07
CA PRO A 123 6.94 5.28 -21.80
C PRO A 123 7.91 5.30 -20.62
N LEU A 124 7.63 4.51 -19.56
CA LEU A 124 8.50 4.39 -18.41
C LEU A 124 9.77 3.62 -18.77
N LEU A 125 9.65 2.54 -19.55
CA LEU A 125 10.79 1.76 -20.03
C LEU A 125 11.70 2.59 -20.92
N GLN A 126 11.14 3.39 -21.85
CA GLN A 126 11.93 4.31 -22.70
C GLN A 126 12.72 5.33 -21.87
N ARG A 127 12.13 5.85 -20.79
CA ARG A 127 12.81 6.78 -19.88
C ARG A 127 13.96 6.08 -19.15
N ILE A 128 13.77 4.84 -18.72
CA ILE A 128 14.81 4.04 -18.07
C ILE A 128 15.93 3.72 -19.08
N ASP A 129 15.59 3.38 -20.30
CA ASP A 129 16.55 3.09 -21.36
C ASP A 129 17.36 4.33 -21.79
N ALA A 130 16.84 5.53 -21.56
CA ALA A 130 17.55 6.78 -21.83
C ALA A 130 18.68 7.10 -20.83
N ILE A 131 18.80 6.38 -19.71
CA ILE A 131 19.88 6.54 -18.75
C ILE A 131 21.22 6.10 -19.39
N ARG A 132 22.13 7.06 -19.64
CA ARG A 132 23.45 6.79 -20.28
C ARG A 132 24.62 7.05 -19.33
N LYS A 133 24.45 7.93 -18.38
CA LYS A 133 25.47 8.37 -17.42
C LYS A 133 24.88 8.50 -16.03
N THR A 134 25.73 8.58 -15.03
CA THR A 134 25.35 8.73 -13.62
C THR A 134 24.35 9.86 -13.37
N GLY A 135 24.53 11.03 -14.01
CA GLY A 135 23.65 12.18 -13.84
C GLY A 135 22.21 12.00 -14.34
N ASP A 136 21.95 10.94 -15.14
CA ASP A 136 20.60 10.64 -15.66
C ASP A 136 19.77 9.81 -14.66
N ILE A 137 20.40 9.23 -13.63
CA ILE A 137 19.77 8.31 -12.68
C ILE A 137 18.78 9.05 -11.79
N ALA A 138 19.21 10.12 -11.10
CA ALA A 138 18.35 10.87 -10.19
C ALA A 138 17.09 11.47 -10.86
N PRO A 139 17.16 12.07 -12.06
CA PRO A 139 15.97 12.46 -12.81
C PRO A 139 15.02 11.30 -13.15
N ALA A 140 15.56 10.11 -13.44
CA ALA A 140 14.73 8.93 -13.69
C ALA A 140 14.02 8.44 -12.42
N LEU A 141 14.72 8.44 -11.26
CA LEU A 141 14.09 8.17 -9.96
C LEU A 141 12.93 9.13 -9.69
N ALA A 142 13.18 10.44 -9.81
CA ALA A 142 12.15 11.45 -9.58
C ALA A 142 10.93 11.27 -10.48
N ALA A 143 11.14 10.92 -11.74
CA ALA A 143 10.07 10.71 -12.70
C ALA A 143 9.22 9.46 -12.42
N LEU A 144 9.81 8.39 -11.90
CA LEU A 144 9.05 7.20 -11.47
C LEU A 144 8.23 7.51 -10.22
N HIS A 145 8.77 8.27 -9.27
CA HIS A 145 8.01 8.74 -8.11
C HIS A 145 6.81 9.60 -8.51
N GLN A 146 6.94 10.48 -9.51
CA GLN A 146 5.85 11.32 -10.01
C GLN A 146 4.65 10.53 -10.54
N VAL A 147 4.86 9.32 -11.02
CA VAL A 147 3.79 8.42 -11.49
C VAL A 147 3.41 7.36 -10.45
N GLY A 148 3.80 7.55 -9.19
CA GLY A 148 3.40 6.67 -8.09
C GLY A 148 4.18 5.35 -8.00
N ILE A 149 5.36 5.26 -8.64
CA ILE A 149 6.26 4.10 -8.55
C ILE A 149 7.46 4.47 -7.67
N PRO A 150 7.40 4.23 -6.35
CA PRO A 150 8.51 4.55 -5.46
C PRO A 150 9.67 3.57 -5.70
N VAL A 151 10.82 4.11 -6.04
CA VAL A 151 12.06 3.37 -6.31
C VAL A 151 13.19 3.89 -5.43
N ALA A 152 14.06 3.02 -4.98
CA ALA A 152 15.19 3.27 -4.07
C ALA A 152 14.78 3.73 -2.64
N PHE A 153 13.77 4.57 -2.50
CA PHE A 153 13.23 5.07 -1.23
C PHE A 153 11.74 5.39 -1.39
N GLY A 154 11.05 5.68 -0.28
CA GLY A 154 9.69 6.22 -0.28
C GLY A 154 9.71 7.73 -0.10
N PHE A 155 8.71 8.43 -0.64
CA PHE A 155 8.49 9.84 -0.39
C PHE A 155 6.98 10.14 -0.39
N ASN A 156 6.48 10.72 0.69
CA ASN A 156 5.08 11.08 0.85
C ASN A 156 4.94 12.32 1.74
N ALA A 157 3.80 12.99 1.69
CA ALA A 157 3.44 13.99 2.67
C ALA A 157 2.82 13.33 3.89
N ASP A 158 3.21 13.79 5.09
CA ASP A 158 2.62 13.37 6.36
C ASP A 158 2.64 14.53 7.36
N ILE A 159 1.98 14.36 8.50
CA ILE A 159 1.85 15.38 9.53
C ILE A 159 3.22 15.72 10.13
N ASP A 160 3.53 17.01 10.31
CA ASP A 160 4.67 17.46 11.10
C ASP A 160 4.39 17.17 12.58
N LEU A 161 5.12 16.23 13.20
CA LEU A 161 4.90 15.87 14.61
C LEU A 161 5.25 17.01 15.60
N ARG A 162 5.83 18.11 15.13
CA ARG A 162 6.07 19.32 15.93
C ARG A 162 4.92 20.34 15.82
N ASP A 163 4.16 20.26 14.73
CA ASP A 163 3.06 21.16 14.41
C ASP A 163 2.01 20.39 13.60
N LEU A 164 1.01 19.90 14.29
CA LEU A 164 -0.01 19.01 13.71
C LEU A 164 -0.91 19.68 12.65
N ASP A 165 -0.85 21.01 12.53
CA ASP A 165 -1.55 21.76 11.49
C ASP A 165 -0.73 21.85 10.18
N ARG A 166 0.52 21.37 10.19
CA ARG A 166 1.42 21.32 9.04
C ARG A 166 1.63 19.91 8.52
N HIS A 167 1.92 19.83 7.24
CA HIS A 167 2.43 18.61 6.59
C HIS A 167 3.85 18.84 6.13
N LEU A 168 4.67 17.80 6.19
CA LEU A 168 6.03 17.75 5.67
C LEU A 168 6.16 16.67 4.62
N GLY A 169 7.11 16.80 3.70
CA GLY A 169 7.61 15.71 2.90
C GLY A 169 8.44 14.75 3.77
N TYR A 170 8.10 13.48 3.74
CA TYR A 170 8.82 12.42 4.47
C TYR A 170 9.58 11.53 3.49
N PHE A 171 10.88 11.52 3.65
CA PHE A 171 11.74 10.51 3.06
C PHE A 171 11.74 9.26 3.94
N SER A 172 11.36 8.13 3.39
CA SER A 172 11.29 6.84 4.07
C SER A 172 12.10 5.77 3.35
N GLN A 173 12.44 4.70 4.05
CA GLN A 173 13.04 3.54 3.41
C GLN A 173 12.04 2.83 2.50
N GLY A 174 12.55 2.28 1.38
CA GLY A 174 11.73 1.66 0.36
C GLY A 174 12.56 1.05 -0.75
N GLY A 175 11.96 0.86 -1.93
CA GLY A 175 12.66 0.40 -3.13
C GLY A 175 12.97 -1.09 -3.16
N LEU A 176 12.44 -1.90 -2.24
CA LEU A 176 12.60 -3.34 -2.19
C LEU A 176 11.36 -4.05 -2.78
N GLY A 177 11.55 -5.17 -3.42
CA GLY A 177 10.47 -5.97 -3.96
C GLY A 177 9.96 -7.04 -2.99
N LEU A 178 10.78 -7.49 -2.03
CA LEU A 178 10.36 -8.33 -0.91
C LEU A 178 9.88 -7.46 0.27
N PRO A 179 8.90 -7.93 1.06
CA PRO A 179 8.26 -7.13 2.09
C PRO A 179 9.13 -6.84 3.32
N ASP A 180 10.16 -7.65 3.56
CA ASP A 180 11.07 -7.47 4.69
C ASP A 180 12.53 -7.41 4.20
N PRO A 181 13.29 -6.36 4.56
CA PRO A 181 14.73 -6.27 4.25
C PRO A 181 15.54 -7.48 4.72
N ALA A 182 15.12 -8.14 5.78
CA ALA A 182 15.80 -9.32 6.32
C ALA A 182 15.88 -10.48 5.32
N TYR A 183 14.93 -10.60 4.39
CA TYR A 183 14.97 -11.63 3.35
C TYR A 183 16.19 -11.53 2.40
N TYR A 184 16.78 -10.34 2.28
CA TYR A 184 17.98 -10.14 1.44
C TYR A 184 19.29 -10.49 2.12
N THR A 185 19.27 -10.66 3.46
CA THR A 185 20.52 -10.83 4.25
C THR A 185 20.55 -12.14 5.04
N ARG A 186 19.42 -12.78 5.26
CA ARG A 186 19.34 -14.08 5.93
C ARG A 186 19.84 -15.21 5.03
N SER A 187 20.41 -16.26 5.65
CA SER A 187 21.04 -17.38 4.95
C SER A 187 20.41 -18.74 5.24
N ASP A 188 19.29 -18.78 5.99
CA ASP A 188 18.54 -20.01 6.24
C ASP A 188 17.91 -20.59 4.95
N ALA A 189 17.58 -21.87 4.98
CA ALA A 189 17.10 -22.60 3.80
C ALA A 189 15.79 -22.03 3.23
N ASP A 190 14.86 -21.63 4.11
CA ASP A 190 13.55 -21.11 3.70
C ASP A 190 13.70 -19.75 3.03
N THR A 191 14.53 -18.88 3.59
CA THR A 191 14.84 -17.57 2.97
C THR A 191 15.51 -17.74 1.62
N LYS A 192 16.47 -18.65 1.49
CA LYS A 192 17.11 -18.93 0.20
C LYS A 192 16.10 -19.44 -0.85
N ALA A 193 15.19 -20.33 -0.44
CA ALA A 193 14.13 -20.83 -1.31
C ALA A 193 13.18 -19.70 -1.75
N LEU A 194 12.81 -18.79 -0.83
CA LEU A 194 11.99 -17.63 -1.15
C LEU A 194 12.69 -16.69 -2.14
N VAL A 195 13.96 -16.36 -1.91
CA VAL A 195 14.76 -15.49 -2.80
C VAL A 195 14.95 -16.13 -4.18
N SER A 196 15.09 -17.45 -4.26
CA SER A 196 15.13 -18.16 -5.54
C SER A 196 13.83 -17.99 -6.33
N ARG A 197 12.67 -18.19 -5.70
CA ARG A 197 11.34 -17.97 -6.31
C ARG A 197 11.14 -16.50 -6.71
N TYR A 198 11.66 -15.59 -5.89
CA TYR A 198 11.64 -14.17 -6.21
C TYR A 198 12.46 -13.85 -7.46
N ALA A 199 13.66 -14.41 -7.58
CA ALA A 199 14.47 -14.27 -8.79
C ALA A 199 13.77 -14.85 -10.04
N ASP A 200 13.05 -15.97 -9.90
CA ASP A 200 12.23 -16.52 -10.99
C ASP A 200 11.12 -15.55 -11.43
N TYR A 201 10.48 -14.90 -10.47
CA TYR A 201 9.51 -13.85 -10.76
C TYR A 201 10.13 -12.64 -11.46
N MET A 202 11.29 -12.16 -10.97
CA MET A 202 12.04 -11.08 -11.62
C MET A 202 12.36 -11.41 -13.08
N ARG A 203 12.81 -12.64 -13.38
CA ARG A 203 13.08 -13.11 -14.76
C ARG A 203 11.85 -13.00 -15.65
N LYS A 204 10.69 -13.44 -15.16
CA LYS A 204 9.43 -13.35 -15.90
C LYS A 204 9.07 -11.90 -16.22
N ILE A 205 9.12 -11.01 -15.24
CA ILE A 205 8.80 -9.60 -15.44
C ILE A 205 9.81 -8.93 -16.38
N LEU A 206 11.11 -9.15 -16.20
CA LEU A 206 12.14 -8.60 -17.08
C LEU A 206 11.96 -9.07 -18.53
N ALA A 207 11.61 -10.34 -18.75
CA ALA A 207 11.28 -10.84 -20.08
C ALA A 207 10.08 -10.11 -20.68
N LEU A 208 9.02 -9.87 -19.91
CA LEU A 208 7.82 -9.15 -20.35
C LEU A 208 8.12 -7.67 -20.65
N THR A 209 9.13 -7.06 -20.02
CA THR A 209 9.60 -5.71 -20.37
C THR A 209 10.41 -5.65 -21.65
N GLY A 210 10.63 -6.76 -22.34
CA GLY A 210 11.38 -6.81 -23.60
C GLY A 210 12.89 -7.04 -23.44
N VAL A 211 13.37 -7.44 -22.26
CA VAL A 211 14.78 -7.84 -22.09
C VAL A 211 15.07 -9.07 -22.92
N ALA A 212 16.16 -9.03 -23.72
CA ALA A 212 16.56 -10.16 -24.54
C ALA A 212 16.89 -11.39 -23.68
N LYS A 213 16.49 -12.59 -24.13
CA LYS A 213 16.63 -13.85 -23.37
C LYS A 213 18.06 -14.07 -22.84
N LYS A 214 19.08 -13.71 -23.61
CA LYS A 214 20.50 -13.84 -23.24
C LYS A 214 20.92 -12.94 -22.08
N ASP A 215 20.18 -11.83 -21.84
CA ASP A 215 20.53 -10.80 -20.86
C ASP A 215 19.71 -10.90 -19.56
N ILE A 216 18.65 -11.74 -19.54
CA ILE A 216 17.71 -11.86 -18.41
C ILE A 216 18.44 -12.23 -17.12
N GLU A 217 19.31 -13.23 -17.14
CA GLU A 217 20.05 -13.66 -15.95
C GLU A 217 20.93 -12.54 -15.40
N THR A 218 21.66 -11.88 -16.29
CA THR A 218 22.52 -10.76 -15.91
C THR A 218 21.71 -9.61 -15.30
N GLN A 219 20.61 -9.21 -15.94
CA GLN A 219 19.78 -8.12 -15.42
C GLN A 219 19.07 -8.49 -14.11
N THR A 220 18.63 -9.73 -13.96
CA THR A 220 18.07 -10.24 -12.70
C THR A 220 19.10 -10.15 -11.57
N ALA A 221 20.31 -10.61 -11.82
CA ALA A 221 21.39 -10.55 -10.82
C ALA A 221 21.77 -9.11 -10.45
N LEU A 222 21.81 -8.19 -11.41
CA LEU A 222 22.10 -6.77 -11.17
C LEU A 222 20.99 -6.09 -10.34
N ALA A 223 19.73 -6.35 -10.65
CA ALA A 223 18.60 -5.80 -9.91
C ALA A 223 18.55 -6.33 -8.47
N LEU A 224 18.75 -7.64 -8.29
CA LEU A 224 18.76 -8.28 -6.96
C LEU A 224 19.96 -7.82 -6.11
N ASP A 225 21.14 -7.64 -6.73
CA ASP A 225 22.32 -7.07 -6.03
C ASP A 225 22.03 -5.65 -5.53
N LEU A 226 21.41 -4.81 -6.36
CA LEU A 226 21.09 -3.45 -5.95
C LEU A 226 20.05 -3.41 -4.81
N GLU A 227 18.98 -4.21 -4.89
CA GLU A 227 18.03 -4.36 -3.78
C GLU A 227 18.70 -4.85 -2.50
N THR A 228 19.63 -5.82 -2.62
CA THR A 228 20.40 -6.32 -1.47
C THR A 228 21.26 -5.23 -0.82
N ARG A 229 21.87 -4.37 -1.63
CA ARG A 229 22.65 -3.22 -1.12
C ARG A 229 21.77 -2.19 -0.44
N ILE A 230 20.58 -1.92 -0.96
CA ILE A 230 19.57 -1.06 -0.34
C ILE A 230 19.11 -1.68 0.98
N ALA A 231 18.76 -2.97 0.98
CA ALA A 231 18.27 -3.67 2.16
C ALA A 231 19.27 -3.66 3.34
N ARG A 232 20.56 -3.73 3.06
CA ARG A 232 21.61 -3.64 4.10
C ARG A 232 21.71 -2.28 4.79
N ALA A 233 21.19 -1.22 4.17
CA ALA A 233 21.16 0.13 4.74
C ALA A 233 19.80 0.48 5.34
N THR A 234 18.80 -0.40 5.22
CA THR A 234 17.47 -0.19 5.82
C THR A 234 17.45 -0.68 7.26
N ARG A 235 16.60 -0.06 8.08
CA ARG A 235 16.34 -0.47 9.46
C ARG A 235 15.36 -1.66 9.48
N PRO A 236 15.44 -2.53 10.50
CA PRO A 236 14.45 -3.57 10.74
C PRO A 236 13.04 -3.00 10.86
N LEU A 237 12.04 -3.69 10.31
CA LEU A 237 10.64 -3.23 10.33
C LEU A 237 10.09 -3.00 11.74
N VAL A 238 10.59 -3.74 12.73
CA VAL A 238 10.17 -3.57 14.14
C VAL A 238 10.53 -2.20 14.68
N GLU A 239 11.63 -1.60 14.25
CA GLU A 239 12.05 -0.27 14.67
C GLU A 239 11.14 0.84 14.09
N LEU A 240 10.57 0.60 12.91
CA LEU A 240 9.70 1.58 12.23
C LEU A 240 8.30 1.66 12.84
N ARG A 241 7.96 0.74 13.76
CA ARG A 241 6.68 0.78 14.50
C ARG A 241 6.61 1.95 15.48
N ASP A 242 7.75 2.45 15.94
CA ASP A 242 7.82 3.68 16.74
C ASP A 242 7.85 4.89 15.77
N PRO A 243 6.80 5.75 15.75
CA PRO A 243 6.76 6.91 14.85
C PRO A 243 7.95 7.85 14.99
N ARG A 244 8.57 7.91 16.17
CA ARG A 244 9.75 8.74 16.42
C ARG A 244 10.96 8.32 15.60
N ASN A 245 11.04 7.04 15.23
CA ASN A 245 12.09 6.53 14.36
C ASN A 245 11.89 6.91 12.88
N ASN A 246 10.69 7.38 12.53
CA ASN A 246 10.33 7.80 11.17
C ASN A 246 10.30 9.33 11.00
N PHE A 247 10.55 10.08 12.10
CA PHE A 247 10.49 11.53 12.11
C PHE A 247 11.84 12.14 12.50
N ALA A 248 12.48 12.77 11.54
CA ALA A 248 13.73 13.50 11.75
C ALA A 248 13.75 14.72 10.80
N PRO A 249 13.21 15.86 11.24
CA PRO A 249 13.16 17.06 10.42
C PRO A 249 14.54 17.61 10.14
N VAL A 250 14.81 17.89 8.88
CA VAL A 250 16.05 18.51 8.38
C VAL A 250 15.71 19.66 7.45
N ALA A 251 16.58 20.67 7.40
CA ALA A 251 16.41 21.76 6.44
C ALA A 251 16.60 21.26 5.01
N THR A 252 15.75 21.72 4.06
CA THR A 252 15.90 21.41 2.65
C THR A 252 17.11 22.07 2.03
N ALA A 253 17.49 23.25 2.56
CA ALA A 253 18.71 23.94 2.19
C ALA A 253 19.95 23.07 2.48
N GLY A 254 20.71 22.75 1.43
CA GLY A 254 21.92 21.94 1.55
C GLY A 254 21.77 20.46 1.24
N LEU A 255 20.55 19.92 1.15
CA LEU A 255 20.33 18.51 0.78
C LEU A 255 20.95 18.14 -0.57
N GLY A 256 20.88 19.02 -1.57
CA GLY A 256 21.52 18.82 -2.87
C GLY A 256 23.05 18.80 -2.80
N LYS A 257 23.68 19.42 -1.79
CA LYS A 257 25.13 19.33 -1.57
C LYS A 257 25.50 18.06 -0.81
N GLN A 258 24.71 17.70 0.18
CA GLN A 258 24.92 16.51 1.00
C GLN A 258 24.71 15.21 0.20
N TYR A 259 23.66 15.16 -0.60
CA TYR A 259 23.28 14.02 -1.44
C TYR A 259 23.34 14.39 -2.93
N LYS A 260 24.53 14.78 -3.37
CA LYS A 260 24.77 15.39 -4.70
C LYS A 260 24.47 14.47 -5.88
N ASN A 261 24.63 13.16 -5.71
CA ASN A 261 24.38 12.18 -6.77
C ASN A 261 22.88 11.86 -6.85
N LEU A 262 22.17 11.81 -5.72
CA LEU A 262 20.72 11.69 -5.63
C LEU A 262 19.98 12.95 -6.04
N GLN A 263 20.63 14.12 -6.01
CA GLN A 263 20.06 15.42 -6.37
C GLN A 263 18.74 15.68 -5.61
N LEU A 264 18.74 15.53 -4.27
CA LEU A 264 17.51 15.57 -3.47
C LEU A 264 16.78 16.90 -3.55
N ASP A 265 17.49 18.01 -3.79
CA ASP A 265 16.91 19.34 -4.06
C ASP A 265 16.11 19.35 -5.38
N ALA A 266 16.67 18.78 -6.44
CA ALA A 266 15.98 18.63 -7.73
C ALA A 266 14.80 17.65 -7.63
N PHE A 267 14.96 16.56 -6.84
CA PHE A 267 13.88 15.63 -6.54
C PHE A 267 12.70 16.34 -5.87
N LEU A 268 12.93 17.07 -4.78
CA LEU A 268 11.89 17.82 -4.05
C LEU A 268 11.17 18.80 -4.98
N LYS A 269 11.92 19.55 -5.78
CA LYS A 269 11.35 20.46 -6.78
C LYS A 269 10.48 19.71 -7.81
N ALA A 270 10.92 18.54 -8.27
CA ALA A 270 10.16 17.72 -9.21
C ALA A 270 8.86 17.18 -8.58
N GLN A 271 8.86 16.90 -7.27
CA GLN A 271 7.65 16.51 -6.52
C GLN A 271 6.76 17.72 -6.13
N GLY A 272 7.13 18.93 -6.49
CA GLY A 272 6.36 20.15 -6.17
C GLY A 272 6.50 20.61 -4.73
N VAL A 273 7.53 20.15 -4.01
CA VAL A 273 7.81 20.54 -2.61
C VAL A 273 8.65 21.81 -2.60
N SER A 274 8.17 22.82 -1.88
CA SER A 274 8.83 24.11 -1.69
C SER A 274 9.09 24.44 -0.21
N ASP A 275 8.82 23.50 0.69
CA ASP A 275 9.00 23.67 2.12
C ASP A 275 10.48 23.83 2.50
N ASP A 276 10.74 24.57 3.59
CA ASP A 276 12.07 24.80 4.14
C ASP A 276 12.62 23.59 4.90
N SER A 277 11.77 22.62 5.20
CA SER A 277 12.13 21.40 5.93
C SER A 277 11.40 20.17 5.40
N VAL A 278 12.01 19.01 5.59
CA VAL A 278 11.46 17.67 5.30
C VAL A 278 11.91 16.72 6.40
N SER A 279 11.21 15.58 6.57
CA SER A 279 11.68 14.52 7.46
C SER A 279 12.58 13.55 6.69
N LEU A 280 13.80 13.30 7.19
CA LEU A 280 14.75 12.31 6.65
C LEU A 280 15.30 11.46 7.80
N ALA A 281 14.55 10.44 8.19
CA ALA A 281 14.79 9.68 9.41
C ALA A 281 15.88 8.62 9.31
N ASN A 282 16.29 8.22 8.11
CA ASN A 282 17.36 7.24 7.90
C ASN A 282 18.49 7.81 7.03
N PRO A 283 19.33 8.72 7.55
CA PRO A 283 20.41 9.33 6.77
C PRO A 283 21.41 8.30 6.22
N ALA A 284 21.68 7.22 6.94
CA ALA A 284 22.59 6.16 6.49
C ALA A 284 22.12 5.49 5.19
N LEU A 285 20.80 5.30 5.04
CA LEU A 285 20.23 4.80 3.77
C LEU A 285 20.49 5.80 2.63
N PHE A 286 20.27 7.10 2.86
CA PHE A 286 20.44 8.12 1.83
C PHE A 286 21.90 8.34 1.47
N GLU A 287 22.82 8.25 2.41
CA GLU A 287 24.27 8.23 2.16
C GLU A 287 24.67 7.02 1.30
N GLN A 288 24.14 5.84 1.63
CA GLN A 288 24.38 4.64 0.82
C GLN A 288 23.79 4.79 -0.59
N LEU A 289 22.56 5.28 -0.74
CA LEU A 289 21.95 5.50 -2.05
C LEU A 289 22.71 6.52 -2.88
N ASP A 290 23.14 7.65 -2.29
CA ASP A 290 23.97 8.64 -2.97
C ASP A 290 25.29 8.03 -3.47
N SER A 291 25.93 7.23 -2.61
CA SER A 291 27.14 6.47 -2.98
C SER A 291 26.88 5.47 -4.11
N LEU A 292 25.74 4.73 -4.06
CA LEU A 292 25.39 3.76 -5.11
C LEU A 292 25.11 4.46 -6.45
N VAL A 293 24.41 5.60 -6.45
CA VAL A 293 24.22 6.40 -7.67
C VAL A 293 25.55 6.85 -8.24
N GLY A 294 26.48 7.30 -7.39
CA GLY A 294 27.79 7.76 -7.84
C GLY A 294 28.75 6.65 -8.33
N LYS A 295 28.64 5.44 -7.79
CA LYS A 295 29.61 4.35 -8.04
C LYS A 295 29.16 3.29 -9.03
N LEU A 296 27.86 2.99 -9.08
CA LEU A 296 27.34 1.95 -9.94
C LEU A 296 27.19 2.42 -11.39
N LYS A 297 27.38 1.50 -12.33
CA LYS A 297 27.21 1.79 -13.75
C LYS A 297 25.71 2.00 -14.06
N PRO A 298 25.37 2.84 -15.05
CA PRO A 298 24.01 3.04 -15.52
C PRO A 298 23.21 1.75 -15.74
N ALA A 299 23.84 0.73 -16.32
CA ALA A 299 23.20 -0.56 -16.60
C ALA A 299 22.66 -1.27 -15.34
N GLN A 300 23.27 -1.09 -14.17
CA GLN A 300 22.80 -1.66 -12.91
C GLN A 300 21.51 -0.97 -12.44
N TRP A 301 21.47 0.34 -12.56
CA TRP A 301 20.27 1.13 -12.27
C TRP A 301 19.16 0.85 -13.29
N GLN A 302 19.49 0.76 -14.59
CA GLN A 302 18.50 0.39 -15.60
C GLN A 302 17.84 -0.95 -15.30
N ALA A 303 18.61 -1.98 -14.94
CA ALA A 303 18.08 -3.30 -14.60
C ALA A 303 17.12 -3.23 -13.40
N TYR A 304 17.53 -2.54 -12.34
CA TYR A 304 16.70 -2.35 -11.14
C TYR A 304 15.43 -1.55 -11.43
N LEU A 305 15.53 -0.42 -12.08
CA LEU A 305 14.37 0.44 -12.38
C LEU A 305 13.40 -0.24 -13.35
N ARG A 306 13.91 -0.98 -14.34
CA ARG A 306 13.09 -1.77 -15.25
C ARG A 306 12.31 -2.85 -14.52
N TRP A 307 12.99 -3.57 -13.63
CA TRP A 307 12.37 -4.54 -12.75
C TRP A 307 11.26 -3.88 -11.92
N ARG A 308 11.58 -2.80 -11.21
CA ARG A 308 10.61 -2.12 -10.32
C ARG A 308 9.41 -1.54 -11.06
N ALA A 309 9.62 -0.94 -12.23
CA ALA A 309 8.54 -0.42 -13.07
C ALA A 309 7.65 -1.57 -13.59
N GLY A 310 8.25 -2.66 -14.05
CA GLY A 310 7.51 -3.84 -14.49
C GLY A 310 6.69 -4.49 -13.37
N ASP A 311 7.28 -4.67 -12.19
CA ASP A 311 6.63 -5.22 -11.01
C ASP A 311 5.43 -4.36 -10.55
N ALA A 312 5.62 -3.04 -10.47
CA ALA A 312 4.57 -2.11 -10.05
C ALA A 312 3.39 -2.08 -11.04
N MET A 313 3.67 -2.20 -12.33
CA MET A 313 2.65 -2.15 -13.38
C MET A 313 2.00 -3.52 -13.66
N ALA A 314 2.64 -4.63 -13.28
CA ALA A 314 2.18 -5.98 -13.62
C ALA A 314 0.71 -6.28 -13.27
N PRO A 315 0.13 -5.83 -12.13
CA PRO A 315 -1.27 -6.06 -11.81
C PRO A 315 -2.27 -5.41 -12.78
N TYR A 316 -1.85 -4.39 -13.52
CA TYR A 316 -2.70 -3.55 -14.39
C TYR A 316 -2.56 -3.89 -15.87
N LEU A 317 -1.60 -4.71 -16.23
CA LEU A 317 -1.29 -5.07 -17.62
C LEU A 317 -1.98 -6.38 -18.07
N SER A 318 -1.61 -6.89 -19.24
CA SER A 318 -2.17 -8.12 -19.81
C SER A 318 -1.94 -9.36 -18.93
N ARG A 319 -2.68 -10.43 -19.23
CA ARG A 319 -2.67 -11.67 -18.42
C ARG A 319 -1.28 -12.21 -18.10
N PRO A 320 -0.30 -12.28 -19.03
CA PRO A 320 1.03 -12.80 -18.69
C PRO A 320 1.70 -12.05 -17.53
N TRP A 321 1.48 -10.73 -17.42
CA TRP A 321 2.00 -9.91 -16.34
C TRP A 321 1.27 -10.19 -15.02
N ARG A 322 -0.06 -10.22 -15.08
CA ARG A 322 -0.91 -10.51 -13.90
C ARG A 322 -0.65 -11.90 -13.35
N ASP A 323 -0.53 -12.91 -14.22
CA ASP A 323 -0.24 -14.29 -13.84
C ASP A 323 1.15 -14.40 -13.19
N ALA A 324 2.17 -13.74 -13.75
CA ALA A 324 3.50 -13.71 -13.16
C ALA A 324 3.48 -13.06 -11.76
N ALA A 325 2.78 -11.94 -11.60
CA ALA A 325 2.64 -11.26 -10.31
C ALA A 325 1.86 -12.13 -9.30
N PHE A 326 0.77 -12.75 -9.70
CA PHE A 326 -0.02 -13.62 -8.85
C PHE A 326 0.74 -14.88 -8.42
N ASP A 327 1.48 -15.52 -9.34
CA ASP A 327 2.27 -16.72 -9.03
C ASP A 327 3.27 -16.48 -7.89
N PHE A 328 3.84 -15.30 -7.78
CA PHE A 328 4.76 -14.97 -6.69
C PHE A 328 4.05 -14.24 -5.54
N ARG A 329 3.44 -13.09 -5.80
CA ARG A 329 2.88 -12.23 -4.75
C ARG A 329 1.62 -12.83 -4.11
N GLY A 330 0.72 -13.42 -4.92
CA GLY A 330 -0.47 -14.09 -4.43
C GLY A 330 -0.16 -15.45 -3.81
N LYS A 331 0.42 -16.36 -4.61
CA LYS A 331 0.62 -17.74 -4.16
C LYS A 331 1.74 -17.89 -3.15
N VAL A 332 2.94 -17.33 -3.44
CA VAL A 332 4.12 -17.56 -2.60
C VAL A 332 4.11 -16.70 -1.34
N LEU A 333 3.80 -15.41 -1.46
CA LEU A 333 3.83 -14.50 -0.31
C LEU A 333 2.56 -14.55 0.53
N LEU A 334 1.37 -14.68 -0.08
CA LEU A 334 0.08 -14.60 0.61
C LEU A 334 -0.63 -15.95 0.75
N GLY A 335 -0.11 -17.03 0.13
CA GLY A 335 -0.73 -18.35 0.20
C GLY A 335 -2.08 -18.46 -0.52
N GLN A 336 -2.38 -17.54 -1.43
CA GLN A 336 -3.63 -17.55 -2.19
C GLN A 336 -3.66 -18.71 -3.18
N THR A 337 -4.81 -19.34 -3.35
CA THR A 337 -5.00 -20.45 -4.30
C THR A 337 -5.45 -19.96 -5.67
N GLU A 338 -6.19 -18.86 -5.72
CA GLU A 338 -6.81 -18.28 -6.91
C GLU A 338 -6.67 -16.75 -6.87
N PRO A 339 -6.49 -16.08 -8.05
CA PRO A 339 -6.49 -14.63 -8.10
C PRO A 339 -7.87 -14.06 -7.79
N ALA A 340 -7.93 -12.84 -7.28
CA ALA A 340 -9.20 -12.14 -7.16
C ALA A 340 -9.88 -12.00 -8.52
N PRO A 341 -11.23 -12.06 -8.59
CA PRO A 341 -11.96 -11.85 -9.84
C PRO A 341 -11.62 -10.49 -10.46
N ARG A 342 -11.70 -10.36 -11.78
CA ARG A 342 -11.32 -9.15 -12.50
C ARG A 342 -11.97 -7.88 -11.93
N TRP A 343 -13.26 -7.94 -11.69
CA TRP A 343 -14.00 -6.81 -11.14
C TRP A 343 -13.42 -6.31 -9.81
N GLN A 344 -12.95 -7.20 -8.94
CA GLN A 344 -12.34 -6.83 -7.66
C GLN A 344 -10.97 -6.19 -7.87
N GLN A 345 -10.16 -6.70 -8.79
CA GLN A 345 -8.87 -6.09 -9.15
C GLN A 345 -9.06 -4.65 -9.67
N VAL A 346 -10.09 -4.42 -10.49
CA VAL A 346 -10.42 -3.08 -11.01
C VAL A 346 -10.95 -2.19 -9.90
N LEU A 347 -11.79 -2.71 -9.01
CA LEU A 347 -12.27 -1.98 -7.84
C LEU A 347 -11.11 -1.53 -6.93
N ASP A 348 -10.15 -2.41 -6.69
CA ASP A 348 -8.97 -2.09 -5.89
C ASP A 348 -8.13 -0.99 -6.54
N ALA A 349 -7.97 -1.02 -7.87
CA ALA A 349 -7.29 0.02 -8.64
C ALA A 349 -8.03 1.37 -8.55
N ILE A 350 -9.36 1.38 -8.63
CA ILE A 350 -10.19 2.59 -8.48
C ILE A 350 -10.07 3.13 -7.04
N ASN A 351 -10.13 2.26 -6.03
CA ASN A 351 -9.96 2.68 -4.64
C ASN A 351 -8.58 3.29 -4.38
N LEU A 352 -7.54 2.78 -5.03
CA LEU A 352 -6.19 3.34 -4.95
C LEU A 352 -6.10 4.72 -5.62
N ALA A 353 -6.65 4.87 -6.81
CA ALA A 353 -6.47 6.07 -7.64
C ALA A 353 -7.53 7.16 -7.39
N ALA A 354 -8.78 6.77 -7.09
CA ALA A 354 -9.95 7.63 -6.98
C ALA A 354 -10.83 7.30 -5.76
N GLY A 355 -10.25 6.67 -4.72
CA GLY A 355 -10.96 6.24 -3.52
C GLY A 355 -11.80 7.34 -2.85
N PRO A 356 -11.30 8.58 -2.65
CA PRO A 356 -12.11 9.65 -2.08
C PRO A 356 -13.35 10.02 -2.93
N MET A 357 -13.24 9.94 -4.26
CA MET A 357 -14.38 10.17 -5.16
C MET A 357 -15.43 9.08 -5.01
N LEU A 358 -15.01 7.80 -5.08
CA LEU A 358 -15.90 6.66 -4.88
C LEU A 358 -16.47 6.64 -3.47
N GLY A 359 -15.70 7.01 -2.45
CA GLY A 359 -16.12 7.11 -1.06
C GLY A 359 -17.23 8.14 -0.85
N LYS A 360 -17.17 9.28 -1.54
CA LYS A 360 -18.24 10.30 -1.50
C LYS A 360 -19.55 9.76 -2.07
N GLU A 361 -19.51 9.11 -3.24
CA GLU A 361 -20.67 8.48 -3.87
C GLU A 361 -21.24 7.33 -3.01
N TYR A 362 -20.36 6.53 -2.42
CA TYR A 362 -20.72 5.45 -1.52
C TYR A 362 -21.45 5.96 -0.26
N ALA A 363 -20.91 6.96 0.39
CA ALA A 363 -21.50 7.52 1.60
C ALA A 363 -22.85 8.19 1.31
N ALA A 364 -22.98 8.89 0.18
CA ALA A 364 -24.24 9.49 -0.24
C ALA A 364 -25.36 8.45 -0.42
N THR A 365 -25.00 7.23 -0.85
CA THR A 365 -25.97 6.16 -1.13
C THR A 365 -26.22 5.24 0.08
N TYR A 366 -25.16 4.88 0.82
CA TYR A 366 -25.22 3.79 1.80
C TYR A 366 -24.97 4.22 3.25
N LEU A 367 -24.72 5.50 3.51
CA LEU A 367 -24.57 6.04 4.86
C LEU A 367 -25.66 7.08 5.17
N PRO A 368 -26.88 6.65 5.57
CA PRO A 368 -27.95 7.55 5.99
C PRO A 368 -27.51 8.43 7.17
N ASP A 369 -27.98 9.68 7.22
CA ASP A 369 -27.63 10.64 8.28
C ASP A 369 -27.92 10.10 9.69
N ALA A 370 -28.99 9.35 9.87
CA ALA A 370 -29.29 8.72 11.15
C ALA A 370 -28.21 7.73 11.60
N SER A 371 -27.65 6.96 10.66
CA SER A 371 -26.56 6.02 10.93
C SER A 371 -25.26 6.75 11.23
N ARG A 372 -24.94 7.82 10.50
CA ARG A 372 -23.80 8.70 10.76
C ARG A 372 -23.87 9.28 12.16
N LYS A 373 -24.98 9.95 12.51
CA LYS A 373 -25.21 10.54 13.84
C LYS A 373 -25.08 9.52 14.98
N ARG A 374 -25.58 8.31 14.76
CA ARG A 374 -25.44 7.24 15.75
C ARG A 374 -23.98 6.81 15.92
N ALA A 375 -23.21 6.71 14.84
CA ALA A 375 -21.80 6.36 14.90
C ALA A 375 -20.97 7.47 15.55
N GLU A 376 -21.28 8.75 15.26
CA GLU A 376 -20.68 9.91 15.91
C GLU A 376 -20.96 9.89 17.43
N LEU A 377 -22.20 9.64 17.85
CA LEU A 377 -22.55 9.51 19.27
C LEU A 377 -21.77 8.38 19.96
N ILE A 378 -21.58 7.23 19.30
CA ILE A 378 -20.80 6.11 19.85
C ILE A 378 -19.33 6.54 20.00
N ALA A 379 -18.77 7.22 19.00
CA ALA A 379 -17.40 7.70 19.05
C ALA A 379 -17.18 8.73 20.18
N ASP A 380 -18.12 9.64 20.39
CA ASP A 380 -18.12 10.58 21.52
C ASP A 380 -18.17 9.84 22.86
N GLN A 381 -19.07 8.85 23.02
CA GLN A 381 -19.15 8.04 24.23
C GLN A 381 -17.84 7.28 24.51
N VAL A 382 -17.16 6.79 23.46
CA VAL A 382 -15.85 6.12 23.62
C VAL A 382 -14.79 7.14 24.06
N ARG A 383 -14.76 8.34 23.49
CA ARG A 383 -13.86 9.43 23.91
C ARG A 383 -14.08 9.80 25.37
N ASP A 384 -15.34 9.97 25.81
CA ASP A 384 -15.69 10.35 27.17
C ASP A 384 -15.31 9.22 28.17
N ALA A 385 -15.55 7.97 27.80
CA ALA A 385 -15.11 6.81 28.61
C ALA A 385 -13.59 6.73 28.73
N LEU A 386 -12.86 7.01 27.65
CA LEU A 386 -11.39 7.07 27.66
C LEU A 386 -10.89 8.20 28.57
N LEU A 387 -11.49 9.38 28.48
CA LEU A 387 -11.16 10.51 29.34
C LEU A 387 -11.35 10.14 30.83
N LYS A 388 -12.50 9.55 31.17
CA LYS A 388 -12.76 9.07 32.52
C LYS A 388 -11.74 8.03 32.98
N ALA A 389 -11.39 7.06 32.14
CA ALA A 389 -10.39 6.05 32.47
C ALA A 389 -9.01 6.67 32.74
N ILE A 390 -8.59 7.70 31.97
CA ILE A 390 -7.37 8.45 32.20
C ILE A 390 -7.41 9.21 33.53
N GLU A 391 -8.53 9.84 33.85
CA GLU A 391 -8.70 10.61 35.10
C GLU A 391 -8.65 9.71 36.33
N ASP A 392 -9.31 8.56 36.28
CA ASP A 392 -9.40 7.61 37.40
C ASP A 392 -8.16 6.70 37.52
N GLY A 393 -7.40 6.49 36.43
CA GLY A 393 -6.26 5.57 36.36
C GLY A 393 -5.01 6.11 37.08
N PRO A 394 -4.15 5.22 37.62
CA PRO A 394 -2.93 5.58 38.30
C PRO A 394 -1.72 5.74 37.36
N GLU A 395 -1.86 5.47 36.07
CA GLU A 395 -0.74 5.31 35.12
C GLU A 395 -0.07 6.66 34.77
N LEU A 396 -0.83 7.77 34.90
CA LEU A 396 -0.32 9.11 34.60
C LEU A 396 -0.34 9.99 35.86
N ASP A 397 0.68 10.82 35.99
CA ASP A 397 0.70 11.90 36.98
C ASP A 397 -0.27 13.05 36.59
N ALA A 398 -0.38 14.05 37.46
CA ALA A 398 -1.30 15.17 37.24
C ALA A 398 -1.01 15.94 35.94
N ALA A 399 0.28 16.12 35.59
CA ALA A 399 0.68 16.80 34.37
C ALA A 399 0.36 15.97 33.13
N GLY A 400 0.61 14.65 33.16
CA GLY A 400 0.26 13.71 32.10
C GLY A 400 -1.24 13.63 31.87
N LYS A 401 -2.06 13.62 32.94
CA LYS A 401 -3.54 13.66 32.84
C LYS A 401 -4.03 14.95 32.19
N ALA A 402 -3.44 16.10 32.56
CA ALA A 402 -3.80 17.38 31.97
C ALA A 402 -3.50 17.43 30.46
N GLU A 403 -2.36 16.93 30.03
CA GLU A 403 -1.97 16.88 28.62
C GLU A 403 -2.83 15.87 27.84
N ALA A 404 -3.12 14.69 28.41
CA ALA A 404 -4.02 13.72 27.80
C ALA A 404 -5.44 14.24 27.61
N ARG A 405 -5.97 14.99 28.59
CA ARG A 405 -7.26 15.68 28.48
C ARG A 405 -7.25 16.66 27.31
N LYS A 406 -6.27 17.56 27.28
CA LYS A 406 -6.12 18.54 26.20
C LYS A 406 -6.06 17.86 24.83
N LYS A 407 -5.34 16.75 24.70
CA LYS A 407 -5.27 15.98 23.47
C LYS A 407 -6.63 15.42 23.06
N LEU A 408 -7.43 14.88 23.98
CA LEU A 408 -8.76 14.36 23.71
C LEU A 408 -9.77 15.45 23.35
N GLU A 409 -9.66 16.64 23.96
CA GLU A 409 -10.50 17.81 23.65
C GLU A 409 -10.27 18.30 22.20
N HIS A 410 -9.04 18.18 21.68
CA HIS A 410 -8.70 18.58 20.32
C HIS A 410 -8.86 17.44 19.29
N LEU A 411 -9.24 16.22 19.74
CA LEU A 411 -9.43 15.08 18.87
C LEU A 411 -10.61 15.34 17.92
N ARG A 412 -10.35 15.33 16.62
CA ARG A 412 -11.38 15.37 15.58
C ARG A 412 -11.77 13.95 15.22
N ILE A 413 -13.07 13.69 15.25
CA ILE A 413 -13.65 12.40 14.87
C ILE A 413 -14.39 12.60 13.56
N GLU A 414 -14.02 11.85 12.53
CA GLU A 414 -14.67 11.89 11.22
C GLU A 414 -15.29 10.53 10.91
N ILE A 415 -16.58 10.51 10.61
CA ILE A 415 -17.34 9.30 10.28
C ILE A 415 -17.86 9.39 8.84
N GLY A 416 -17.47 8.44 8.03
CA GLY A 416 -17.88 8.35 6.63
C GLY A 416 -17.05 9.27 5.72
N THR A 417 -17.61 10.39 5.28
CA THR A 417 -16.89 11.38 4.46
C THR A 417 -16.32 12.50 5.33
N PRO A 418 -15.20 13.12 4.93
CA PRO A 418 -14.71 14.33 5.60
C PRO A 418 -15.79 15.41 5.70
N HIS A 419 -15.79 16.19 6.80
CA HIS A 419 -16.72 17.31 6.98
C HIS A 419 -16.50 18.46 5.98
N ARG A 420 -15.28 18.56 5.42
CA ARG A 420 -14.99 19.52 4.36
C ARG A 420 -15.33 18.94 2.99
N ASP A 421 -15.89 19.76 2.12
CA ASP A 421 -16.02 19.38 0.71
C ASP A 421 -14.64 19.21 0.09
N LEU A 422 -14.43 18.07 -0.56
CA LEU A 422 -13.25 17.80 -1.37
C LEU A 422 -13.53 18.31 -2.78
N ASP A 423 -12.76 19.29 -3.23
CA ASP A 423 -12.77 19.74 -4.62
C ASP A 423 -11.93 18.79 -5.46
N PHE A 424 -12.58 18.02 -6.32
CA PHE A 424 -11.92 17.06 -7.21
C PHE A 424 -11.69 17.70 -8.58
N THR A 425 -10.42 17.82 -8.95
CA THR A 425 -10.07 18.11 -10.35
C THR A 425 -10.19 16.82 -11.17
N VAL A 426 -11.29 16.71 -11.91
CA VAL A 426 -11.57 15.54 -12.73
C VAL A 426 -10.93 15.71 -14.10
N GLN A 427 -10.03 14.80 -14.47
CA GLN A 427 -9.50 14.70 -15.83
C GLN A 427 -10.36 13.69 -16.61
N PRO A 428 -10.75 13.97 -17.86
CA PRO A 428 -11.44 13.01 -18.69
C PRO A 428 -10.61 11.75 -18.89
N MET A 429 -11.27 10.59 -18.83
CA MET A 429 -10.67 9.29 -19.09
C MET A 429 -11.40 8.64 -20.28
N GLY A 430 -10.66 8.05 -21.20
CA GLY A 430 -11.24 7.28 -22.31
C GLY A 430 -11.61 5.86 -21.85
N ARG A 431 -12.50 5.22 -22.62
CA ARG A 431 -12.87 3.81 -22.41
C ARG A 431 -12.03 2.82 -23.21
N GLY A 432 -11.05 3.29 -23.95
CA GLY A 432 -10.17 2.46 -24.76
C GLY A 432 -8.84 3.11 -25.01
#